data_334cd5eccc84ba5f631cbd372f97e199
#
_entry.id   334cd5eccc84ba5f631cbd372f97e199
#
_cell.length_a   1.000
_cell.length_b   1.000
_cell.length_c   1.000
_cell.angle_alpha   90.00
_cell.angle_beta   90.00
_cell.angle_gamma   90.00
#
_symmetry.space_group_name_H-M   'P 1'
#
loop_
_entity.id
_entity.type
_entity.pdbx_description
1 polymer ?
#
loop_
_entity_poly.entity_id
_entity_poly.type
_entity_poly.pdbx_seq_one_letter_code
_entity_poly.pdbx_strand_id
1 'polypeptide(L)'
;VYKRHRNSGKGEDGKAVRQDKEQLPEASDVKVEKMAVDTGTVNSMYLFGDFSVFDRNGRNISYMFSLRIKQIFCLILRYSDADGISSKQLSDLIWPDKPKDKVKNSRGVAINHLRKILKELDGIELVYEKGCFRFTLSSDFYCDYLRFMAIVAENRIEECRQEFLYIVGRGKFVGFMDDPLFDGF
;
A
#
# COMPACT_ATOMS: atom_id res chain seq x y z
N VAL A 1 34.39 -74.64 -7.83
CA VAL A 1 35.13 -75.46 -6.89
C VAL A 1 35.52 -74.64 -5.68
N TYR A 2 35.10 -75.14 -4.50
CA TYR A 2 35.56 -74.81 -3.13
C TYR A 2 35.02 -73.56 -2.46
N LYS A 3 34.33 -73.72 -1.50
CA LYS A 3 34.09 -74.21 -0.16
C LYS A 3 33.84 -73.09 0.84
N ARG A 4 32.72 -73.29 1.52
CA ARG A 4 32.31 -72.77 2.84
C ARG A 4 33.45 -72.54 3.83
N HIS A 5 33.31 -71.48 4.63
CA HIS A 5 33.45 -71.62 6.07
C HIS A 5 32.55 -70.68 6.83
N ARG A 6 31.72 -71.22 7.72
CA ARG A 6 31.02 -70.57 8.81
C ARG A 6 32.03 -70.16 9.88
N ASN A 7 31.86 -69.07 10.50
CA ASN A 7 32.03 -69.02 11.95
C ASN A 7 31.16 -67.95 12.58
N SER A 8 30.56 -68.32 13.67
CA SER A 8 29.68 -67.62 14.57
C SER A 8 30.49 -66.82 15.59
N GLY A 9 29.97 -65.67 15.99
CA GLY A 9 30.50 -64.88 17.11
C GLY A 9 29.57 -63.74 17.49
N LYS A 10 28.97 -63.98 18.60
CA LYS A 10 28.11 -63.14 19.48
C LYS A 10 28.50 -61.68 19.59
N GLY A 11 27.46 -60.81 19.65
CA GLY A 11 27.12 -59.96 20.78
C GLY A 11 27.79 -58.56 20.77
N GLU A 12 26.98 -57.56 20.74
CA GLU A 12 26.87 -56.60 21.80
C GLU A 12 26.26 -55.28 21.26
N ASP A 13 25.20 -54.87 21.89
CA ASP A 13 24.70 -53.54 22.14
C ASP A 13 24.99 -52.40 21.14
N GLY A 14 24.12 -52.24 20.15
CA GLY A 14 24.02 -50.99 19.37
C GLY A 14 23.05 -50.02 20.03
N LYS A 15 23.57 -49.00 20.67
CA LYS A 15 22.82 -47.83 21.11
C LYS A 15 22.08 -47.20 19.93
N ALA A 16 20.75 -47.15 20.00
CA ALA A 16 19.91 -46.39 19.11
C ALA A 16 20.20 -44.90 19.31
N VAL A 17 20.80 -44.29 18.29
CA VAL A 17 20.88 -42.83 18.17
C VAL A 17 19.47 -42.36 17.86
N ARG A 18 18.82 -41.78 18.85
CA ARG A 18 17.60 -41.00 18.65
C ARG A 18 17.97 -39.77 17.83
N GLN A 19 17.53 -39.75 16.58
CA GLN A 19 17.44 -38.53 15.81
C GLN A 19 16.30 -37.69 16.40
N ASP A 20 16.66 -36.70 17.19
CA ASP A 20 15.75 -35.62 17.53
C ASP A 20 15.36 -34.90 16.23
N LYS A 21 14.17 -35.22 15.75
CA LYS A 21 13.50 -34.38 14.76
C LYS A 21 13.19 -33.05 15.48
N GLU A 22 14.00 -32.04 15.20
CA GLU A 22 13.67 -30.66 15.46
C GLU A 22 12.34 -30.38 14.78
N GLN A 23 11.26 -30.42 15.56
CA GLN A 23 9.96 -29.97 15.16
C GLN A 23 10.09 -28.45 15.02
N LEU A 24 10.06 -27.94 13.76
CA LEU A 24 9.77 -26.55 13.50
C LEU A 24 8.47 -26.20 14.24
N PRO A 25 8.42 -25.10 14.98
CA PRO A 25 7.17 -24.66 15.58
C PRO A 25 6.16 -24.40 14.47
N GLU A 26 5.03 -25.11 14.55
CA GLU A 26 3.86 -24.81 13.74
C GLU A 26 3.58 -23.31 13.88
N ALA A 27 3.36 -22.68 12.74
CA ALA A 27 2.94 -21.28 12.67
C ALA A 27 1.65 -21.15 13.51
N SER A 28 1.86 -20.84 14.80
CA SER A 28 0.77 -20.45 15.66
C SER A 28 0.09 -19.26 15.01
N ASP A 29 -1.20 -19.39 14.76
CA ASP A 29 -2.11 -18.33 14.37
C ASP A 29 -1.82 -17.06 15.20
N VAL A 30 -0.94 -16.21 14.67
CA VAL A 30 -0.83 -14.85 15.14
C VAL A 30 -2.14 -14.20 14.68
N LYS A 31 -3.15 -14.23 15.58
CA LYS A 31 -4.26 -13.32 15.47
C LYS A 31 -3.64 -11.94 15.31
N VAL A 32 -3.64 -11.44 14.09
CA VAL A 32 -3.43 -10.04 13.81
C VAL A 32 -4.63 -9.34 14.48
N GLU A 33 -4.50 -9.09 15.79
CA GLU A 33 -5.38 -8.16 16.44
C GLU A 33 -5.32 -6.90 15.58
N LYS A 34 -6.49 -6.51 15.08
CA LYS A 34 -6.68 -5.22 14.44
C LYS A 34 -6.12 -4.15 15.39
N MET A 35 -4.86 -3.80 15.23
CA MET A 35 -4.38 -2.52 15.67
C MET A 35 -5.08 -1.51 14.76
N ALA A 36 -6.34 -1.22 15.10
CA ALA A 36 -6.93 0.02 14.69
C ALA A 36 -5.97 1.08 15.24
N VAL A 37 -5.14 1.67 14.38
CA VAL A 37 -4.67 3.02 14.65
C VAL A 37 -5.94 3.73 15.04
N ASP A 38 -6.00 4.28 16.24
CA ASP A 38 -7.18 5.01 16.71
C ASP A 38 -7.35 6.24 15.81
N THR A 39 -7.94 5.99 14.63
CA THR A 39 -8.26 7.01 13.64
C THR A 39 -9.61 7.67 13.98
N GLY A 40 -10.08 7.47 15.21
CA GLY A 40 -11.41 7.88 15.64
C GLY A 40 -11.73 9.37 15.52
N THR A 41 -10.78 10.17 15.05
CA THR A 41 -10.97 11.64 14.90
C THR A 41 -10.33 12.23 13.66
N VAL A 42 -9.67 11.44 12.81
CA VAL A 42 -8.99 11.94 11.61
C VAL A 42 -9.53 11.29 10.34
N ASN A 43 -9.54 12.02 9.25
CA ASN A 43 -9.84 11.46 7.94
C ASN A 43 -8.72 10.50 7.55
N SER A 44 -9.06 9.35 6.97
CA SER A 44 -8.08 8.34 6.65
C SER A 44 -8.25 7.76 5.26
N MET A 45 -7.12 7.53 4.59
CA MET A 45 -7.05 6.92 3.28
C MET A 45 -6.04 5.79 3.28
N TYR A 46 -6.41 4.67 2.67
CA TYR A 46 -5.60 3.48 2.57
C TYR A 46 -5.40 3.14 1.09
N LEU A 47 -4.13 3.06 0.69
CA LEU A 47 -3.69 2.78 -0.68
C LEU A 47 -2.97 1.43 -0.80
N PHE A 48 -2.63 0.79 0.32
CA PHE A 48 -2.16 -0.59 0.35
C PHE A 48 -3.35 -1.55 0.44
N GLY A 49 -3.37 -2.59 -0.40
CA GLY A 49 -4.50 -3.52 -0.53
C GLY A 49 -5.71 -2.86 -1.17
N ASP A 50 -6.88 -3.01 -0.54
CA ASP A 50 -8.12 -2.41 -1.02
C ASP A 50 -8.15 -0.91 -0.75
N PHE A 51 -8.52 -0.14 -1.78
CA PHE A 51 -8.72 1.29 -1.66
C PHE A 51 -9.83 1.62 -0.67
N SER A 52 -9.50 2.33 0.38
CA SER A 52 -10.47 2.72 1.40
C SER A 52 -10.26 4.15 1.87
N VAL A 53 -11.36 4.89 1.99
CA VAL A 53 -11.38 6.28 2.47
C VAL A 53 -12.48 6.44 3.51
N PHE A 54 -12.11 6.96 4.66
CA PHE A 54 -13.03 7.23 5.75
C PHE A 54 -12.95 8.70 6.16
N ASP A 55 -14.10 9.32 6.37
CA ASP A 55 -14.17 10.65 6.98
C ASP A 55 -13.90 10.58 8.49
N ARG A 56 -13.80 11.76 9.15
CA ARG A 56 -13.55 11.86 10.58
C ARG A 56 -14.61 11.19 11.47
N ASN A 57 -15.79 10.89 10.92
CA ASN A 57 -16.86 10.20 11.63
C ASN A 57 -16.81 8.67 11.38
N GLY A 58 -15.77 8.16 10.69
CA GLY A 58 -15.62 6.76 10.32
C GLY A 58 -16.52 6.30 9.18
N ARG A 59 -17.20 7.23 8.47
CA ARG A 59 -18.04 6.90 7.32
C ARG A 59 -17.15 6.57 6.12
N ASN A 60 -17.37 5.40 5.52
CA ASN A 60 -16.67 4.99 4.31
C ASN A 60 -17.21 5.76 3.09
N ILE A 61 -16.37 6.57 2.46
CA ILE A 61 -16.69 7.35 1.26
C ILE A 61 -15.93 6.87 0.02
N SER A 62 -15.32 5.68 0.06
CA SER A 62 -14.54 5.10 -1.06
C SER A 62 -15.34 5.02 -2.36
N TYR A 63 -16.66 4.83 -2.27
CA TYR A 63 -17.58 4.74 -3.42
C TYR A 63 -17.63 6.03 -4.26
N MET A 64 -17.24 7.16 -3.71
CA MET A 64 -17.18 8.43 -4.44
C MET A 64 -16.02 8.49 -5.44
N PHE A 65 -15.01 7.64 -5.26
CA PHE A 65 -13.82 7.57 -6.10
C PHE A 65 -14.00 6.56 -7.24
N SER A 66 -14.38 7.02 -8.41
CA SER A 66 -14.28 6.20 -9.62
C SER A 66 -12.83 5.83 -9.91
N LEU A 67 -12.58 4.78 -10.72
CA LEU A 67 -11.23 4.36 -11.10
C LEU A 67 -10.40 5.54 -11.63
N ARG A 68 -10.97 6.37 -12.51
CA ARG A 68 -10.29 7.55 -13.06
C ARG A 68 -9.92 8.58 -11.98
N ILE A 69 -10.77 8.78 -11.00
CA ILE A 69 -10.48 9.70 -9.88
C ILE A 69 -9.38 9.12 -8.99
N LYS A 70 -9.35 7.81 -8.73
CA LYS A 70 -8.26 7.15 -8.01
C LYS A 70 -6.92 7.33 -8.72
N GLN A 71 -6.87 7.12 -10.04
CA GLN A 71 -5.67 7.33 -10.87
C GLN A 71 -5.15 8.77 -10.76
N ILE A 72 -6.03 9.76 -10.92
CA ILE A 72 -5.67 11.18 -10.81
C ILE A 72 -5.17 11.49 -9.41
N PHE A 73 -5.87 11.01 -8.38
CA PHE A 73 -5.48 11.20 -6.98
C PHE A 73 -4.08 10.65 -6.72
N CYS A 74 -3.80 9.39 -7.06
CA CYS A 74 -2.51 8.76 -6.82
C CYS A 74 -1.37 9.48 -7.57
N LEU A 75 -1.60 9.91 -8.81
CA LEU A 75 -0.60 10.68 -9.56
C LEU A 75 -0.30 12.02 -8.87
N ILE A 76 -1.32 12.77 -8.50
CA ILE A 76 -1.11 14.06 -7.81
C ILE A 76 -0.39 13.83 -6.48
N LEU A 77 -0.79 12.80 -5.71
CA LEU A 77 -0.17 12.48 -4.43
C LEU A 77 1.33 12.18 -4.58
N ARG A 78 1.69 11.35 -5.56
CA ARG A 78 3.09 10.98 -5.83
C ARG A 78 3.98 12.19 -6.13
N TYR A 79 3.45 13.18 -6.81
CA TYR A 79 4.22 14.37 -7.20
C TYR A 79 4.09 15.53 -6.20
N SER A 80 3.34 15.36 -5.10
CA SER A 80 3.06 16.47 -4.17
C SER A 80 4.27 16.89 -3.32
N ASP A 81 5.25 16.00 -3.13
CA ASP A 81 6.49 16.31 -2.40
C ASP A 81 7.47 17.19 -3.19
N ALA A 82 7.23 17.31 -4.51
CA ALA A 82 7.96 18.20 -5.41
C ALA A 82 7.08 19.43 -5.75
N ASP A 83 7.33 20.04 -6.90
CA ASP A 83 6.53 21.19 -7.39
C ASP A 83 5.11 20.78 -7.86
N GLY A 84 4.72 19.53 -7.68
CA GLY A 84 3.48 18.96 -8.16
C GLY A 84 3.56 18.42 -9.59
N ILE A 85 2.45 17.85 -10.08
CA ILE A 85 2.33 17.35 -11.45
C ILE A 85 1.76 18.44 -12.36
N SER A 86 2.42 18.72 -13.50
CA SER A 86 1.92 19.71 -14.43
C SER A 86 0.60 19.29 -15.08
N SER A 87 -0.24 20.25 -15.44
CA SER A 87 -1.49 20.00 -16.16
C SER A 87 -1.30 19.21 -17.44
N LYS A 88 -0.18 19.44 -18.12
CA LYS A 88 0.16 18.73 -19.36
C LYS A 88 0.52 17.27 -19.05
N GLN A 89 1.45 17.06 -18.15
CA GLN A 89 1.90 15.71 -17.75
C GLN A 89 0.74 14.86 -17.22
N LEU A 90 -0.11 15.40 -16.34
CA LEU A 90 -1.30 14.72 -15.84
C LEU A 90 -2.23 14.32 -17.00
N SER A 91 -2.39 15.20 -17.99
CA SER A 91 -3.24 14.92 -19.15
C SER A 91 -2.67 13.85 -20.04
N ASP A 92 -1.37 13.90 -20.32
CA ASP A 92 -0.69 12.95 -21.18
C ASP A 92 -0.70 11.53 -20.57
N LEU A 93 -0.57 11.42 -19.25
CA LEU A 93 -0.62 10.14 -18.52
C LEU A 93 -2.05 9.55 -18.45
N ILE A 94 -3.05 10.39 -18.18
CA ILE A 94 -4.41 9.92 -17.91
C ILE A 94 -5.26 9.76 -19.18
N TRP A 95 -4.94 10.50 -20.25
CA TRP A 95 -5.67 10.49 -21.53
C TRP A 95 -4.71 10.48 -22.73
N PRO A 96 -3.83 9.45 -22.86
CA PRO A 96 -2.81 9.43 -23.91
C PRO A 96 -3.42 9.51 -25.31
N ASP A 97 -4.54 8.83 -25.53
CA ASP A 97 -5.18 8.70 -26.86
C ASP A 97 -6.26 9.74 -27.14
N LYS A 98 -6.47 10.70 -26.22
CA LYS A 98 -7.55 11.67 -26.38
C LYS A 98 -7.09 12.91 -27.13
N PRO A 99 -7.90 13.44 -28.09
CA PRO A 99 -7.59 14.70 -28.76
C PRO A 99 -7.37 15.85 -27.78
N LYS A 100 -6.35 16.67 -28.02
CA LYS A 100 -5.89 17.73 -27.08
C LYS A 100 -6.98 18.75 -26.73
N ASP A 101 -7.86 19.08 -27.66
CA ASP A 101 -9.00 19.97 -27.48
C ASP A 101 -10.00 19.42 -26.44
N LYS A 102 -10.21 18.09 -26.43
CA LYS A 102 -11.13 17.41 -25.51
C LYS A 102 -10.50 17.09 -24.15
N VAL A 103 -9.17 16.93 -24.09
CA VAL A 103 -8.43 16.60 -22.85
C VAL A 103 -8.58 17.69 -21.81
N LYS A 104 -8.48 18.98 -22.20
CA LYS A 104 -8.61 20.11 -21.28
C LYS A 104 -9.96 20.10 -20.54
N ASN A 105 -11.04 19.85 -21.26
CA ASN A 105 -12.37 19.75 -20.66
C ASN A 105 -12.50 18.54 -19.75
N SER A 106 -12.03 17.34 -20.19
CA SER A 106 -12.07 16.11 -19.40
C SER A 106 -11.30 16.24 -18.09
N ARG A 107 -10.09 16.83 -18.14
CA ARG A 107 -9.30 17.13 -16.96
C ARG A 107 -10.04 18.09 -16.02
N GLY A 108 -10.61 19.18 -16.56
CA GLY A 108 -11.37 20.14 -15.76
C GLY A 108 -12.54 19.51 -15.02
N VAL A 109 -13.31 18.65 -15.70
CA VAL A 109 -14.42 17.90 -15.08
C VAL A 109 -13.91 16.98 -13.97
N ALA A 110 -12.85 16.20 -14.25
CA ALA A 110 -12.30 15.24 -13.29
C ALA A 110 -11.70 15.95 -12.06
N ILE A 111 -10.95 17.02 -12.24
CA ILE A 111 -10.38 17.83 -11.15
C ILE A 111 -11.48 18.47 -10.29
N ASN A 112 -12.53 18.99 -10.92
CA ASN A 112 -13.67 19.53 -10.17
C ASN A 112 -14.42 18.45 -9.39
N HIS A 113 -14.53 17.24 -9.95
CA HIS A 113 -15.10 16.11 -9.22
C HIS A 113 -14.21 15.72 -8.02
N LEU A 114 -12.91 15.58 -8.22
CA LEU A 114 -11.98 15.31 -7.13
C LEU A 114 -12.08 16.37 -6.03
N ARG A 115 -12.10 17.65 -6.37
CA ARG A 115 -12.29 18.72 -5.38
C ARG A 115 -13.59 18.62 -4.58
N LYS A 116 -14.67 18.16 -5.23
CA LYS A 116 -15.95 17.94 -4.51
C LYS A 116 -15.84 16.81 -3.50
N ILE A 117 -15.14 15.72 -3.85
CA ILE A 117 -14.92 14.61 -2.93
C ILE A 117 -14.05 15.05 -1.76
N LEU A 118 -12.95 15.78 -2.03
CA LEU A 118 -12.02 16.24 -0.99
C LEU A 118 -12.66 17.21 0.00
N LYS A 119 -13.79 17.85 -0.33
CA LYS A 119 -14.57 18.68 0.63
C LYS A 119 -15.25 17.85 1.72
N GLU A 120 -15.41 16.54 1.52
CA GLU A 120 -15.93 15.63 2.57
C GLU A 120 -14.82 15.21 3.56
N LEU A 121 -13.57 15.62 3.27
CA LEU A 121 -12.39 15.28 4.05
C LEU A 121 -11.72 16.57 4.54
N ASP A 122 -11.35 16.58 5.82
CA ASP A 122 -10.51 17.64 6.36
C ASP A 122 -9.03 17.23 6.24
N GLY A 123 -8.16 18.23 6.23
CA GLY A 123 -6.72 18.00 6.25
C GLY A 123 -6.08 17.66 4.91
N ILE A 124 -6.85 17.70 3.81
CA ILE A 124 -6.32 17.53 2.45
C ILE A 124 -6.95 18.55 1.50
N GLU A 125 -6.12 19.28 0.78
CA GLU A 125 -6.56 20.26 -0.21
C GLU A 125 -5.82 20.09 -1.54
N LEU A 126 -6.55 20.20 -2.66
CA LEU A 126 -5.98 20.20 -4.00
C LEU A 126 -5.68 21.62 -4.47
N VAL A 127 -4.42 21.98 -4.48
CA VAL A 127 -3.90 23.26 -4.93
C VAL A 127 -3.50 23.19 -6.41
N TYR A 128 -3.74 24.29 -7.12
CA TYR A 128 -3.26 24.50 -8.48
C TYR A 128 -2.45 25.79 -8.53
N GLU A 129 -1.14 25.66 -8.68
CA GLU A 129 -0.21 26.80 -8.68
C GLU A 129 0.85 26.61 -9.75
N LYS A 130 1.24 27.67 -10.45
CA LYS A 130 2.26 27.67 -11.52
C LYS A 130 2.06 26.58 -12.59
N GLY A 131 0.80 26.22 -12.86
CA GLY A 131 0.46 25.21 -13.87
C GLY A 131 0.50 23.76 -13.37
N CYS A 132 0.80 23.53 -12.10
CA CYS A 132 0.92 22.23 -11.47
C CYS A 132 -0.18 21.98 -10.43
N PHE A 133 -0.59 20.72 -10.30
CA PHE A 133 -1.47 20.23 -9.24
C PHE A 133 -0.63 19.54 -8.16
N ARG A 134 -0.93 19.84 -6.91
CA ARG A 134 -0.36 19.18 -5.73
C ARG A 134 -1.36 19.15 -4.60
N PHE A 135 -1.18 18.22 -3.65
CA PHE A 135 -1.92 18.27 -2.38
C PHE A 135 -1.15 19.04 -1.33
N THR A 136 -1.88 19.78 -0.51
CA THR A 136 -1.43 20.20 0.81
C THR A 136 -2.14 19.36 1.85
N LEU A 137 -1.40 18.95 2.88
CA LEU A 137 -1.84 18.00 3.88
C LEU A 137 -1.60 18.57 5.28
N SER A 138 -2.51 18.32 6.20
CA SER A 138 -2.36 18.64 7.62
C SER A 138 -2.35 17.34 8.46
N SER A 139 -2.12 17.48 9.75
CA SER A 139 -2.18 16.37 10.73
C SER A 139 -3.56 15.72 10.83
N ASP A 140 -4.62 16.37 10.33
CA ASP A 140 -5.98 15.86 10.37
C ASP A 140 -6.31 14.85 9.25
N PHE A 141 -5.31 14.50 8.45
CA PHE A 141 -5.43 13.54 7.36
C PHE A 141 -4.36 12.46 7.45
N TYR A 142 -4.81 11.22 7.64
CA TYR A 142 -3.93 10.04 7.60
C TYR A 142 -3.93 9.39 6.22
N CYS A 143 -2.75 9.05 5.72
CA CYS A 143 -2.60 8.24 4.52
C CYS A 143 -1.50 7.20 4.74
N ASP A 144 -1.83 5.91 4.59
CA ASP A 144 -0.90 4.81 4.81
C ASP A 144 0.34 4.88 3.89
N TYR A 145 0.19 5.32 2.64
CA TYR A 145 1.31 5.53 1.73
C TYR A 145 2.27 6.63 2.23
N LEU A 146 1.75 7.77 2.64
CA LEU A 146 2.58 8.87 3.15
C LEU A 146 3.29 8.45 4.44
N ARG A 147 2.60 7.72 5.29
CA ARG A 147 3.19 7.20 6.51
C ARG A 147 4.29 6.16 6.23
N PHE A 148 4.05 5.25 5.29
CA PHE A 148 5.05 4.32 4.80
C PHE A 148 6.30 5.05 4.28
N MET A 149 6.11 6.06 3.41
CA MET A 149 7.21 6.85 2.86
C MET A 149 8.00 7.59 3.94
N ALA A 150 7.33 8.15 4.93
CA ALA A 150 7.99 8.82 6.07
C ALA A 150 8.84 7.83 6.89
N ILE A 151 8.30 6.66 7.23
CA ILE A 151 9.04 5.62 7.97
C ILE A 151 10.31 5.19 7.22
N VAL A 152 10.20 4.99 5.89
CA VAL A 152 11.34 4.57 5.06
C VAL A 152 12.36 5.70 4.91
N ALA A 153 11.92 6.92 4.59
CA ALA A 153 12.80 8.07 4.38
C ALA A 153 13.59 8.46 5.66
N GLU A 154 12.97 8.32 6.82
CA GLU A 154 13.58 8.58 8.12
C GLU A 154 14.38 7.39 8.66
N ASN A 155 14.45 6.26 7.93
CA ASN A 155 15.10 5.01 8.34
C ASN A 155 14.60 4.48 9.70
N ARG A 156 13.29 4.60 9.98
CA ARG A 156 12.66 4.27 11.27
C ARG A 156 11.89 2.95 11.24
N ILE A 157 12.24 2.03 10.34
CA ILE A 157 11.51 0.75 10.19
C ILE A 157 11.51 -0.04 11.51
N GLU A 158 12.65 -0.12 12.19
CA GLU A 158 12.75 -0.87 13.46
C GLU A 158 11.94 -0.20 14.58
N GLU A 159 11.96 1.13 14.67
CA GLU A 159 11.20 1.88 15.66
C GLU A 159 9.68 1.78 15.43
N CYS A 160 9.27 1.83 14.17
CA CYS A 160 7.87 1.79 13.74
C CYS A 160 7.46 0.40 13.20
N ARG A 161 8.15 -0.66 13.62
CA ARG A 161 8.02 -2.01 13.03
C ARG A 161 6.59 -2.52 12.96
N GLN A 162 5.83 -2.38 14.02
CA GLN A 162 4.43 -2.86 14.05
C GLN A 162 3.56 -2.11 13.05
N GLU A 163 3.69 -0.80 12.99
CA GLU A 163 2.96 0.04 12.05
C GLU A 163 3.38 -0.24 10.60
N PHE A 164 4.69 -0.37 10.35
CA PHE A 164 5.22 -0.74 9.04
C PHE A 164 4.65 -2.09 8.56
N LEU A 165 4.70 -3.12 9.40
CA LEU A 165 4.14 -4.44 9.10
C LEU A 165 2.62 -4.40 8.89
N TYR A 166 1.90 -3.58 9.65
CA TYR A 166 0.47 -3.38 9.45
C TYR A 166 0.18 -2.77 8.07
N ILE A 167 0.93 -1.74 7.67
CA ILE A 167 0.75 -1.09 6.36
C ILE A 167 1.02 -2.08 5.22
N VAL A 168 2.20 -2.73 5.21
CA VAL A 168 2.57 -3.66 4.11
C VAL A 168 1.73 -4.93 4.12
N GLY A 169 1.26 -5.38 5.27
CA GLY A 169 0.39 -6.53 5.44
C GLY A 169 -1.02 -6.33 4.86
N ARG A 170 -1.43 -5.10 4.56
CA ARG A 170 -2.69 -4.81 3.88
C ARG A 170 -2.69 -5.28 2.42
N GLY A 171 -1.53 -5.44 1.79
CA GLY A 171 -1.38 -5.90 0.42
C GLY A 171 -0.53 -4.98 -0.45
N LYS A 172 -0.54 -5.23 -1.76
CA LYS A 172 0.23 -4.46 -2.75
C LYS A 172 -0.24 -2.98 -2.73
N PHE A 173 0.72 -2.06 -2.79
CA PHE A 173 0.45 -0.64 -2.99
C PHE A 173 -0.29 -0.42 -4.31
N VAL A 174 -1.37 0.35 -4.29
CA VAL A 174 -2.31 0.56 -5.41
C VAL A 174 -2.76 -0.72 -6.11
N GLY A 175 -2.79 -1.86 -5.39
CA GLY A 175 -3.19 -3.16 -5.92
C GLY A 175 -4.63 -3.23 -6.47
N PHE A 176 -5.45 -2.23 -6.15
CA PHE A 176 -6.80 -2.04 -6.69
C PHE A 176 -6.83 -1.44 -8.11
N MET A 177 -5.66 -1.08 -8.68
CA MET A 177 -5.53 -0.57 -10.04
C MET A 177 -4.74 -1.57 -10.89
N ASP A 178 -5.42 -2.18 -11.85
CA ASP A 178 -4.80 -3.00 -12.90
C ASP A 178 -4.52 -2.10 -14.11
N ASP A 179 -3.46 -1.29 -14.01
CA ASP A 179 -3.10 -0.31 -15.04
C ASP A 179 -1.58 -0.18 -15.07
N PRO A 180 -0.93 -0.44 -16.24
CA PRO A 180 0.52 -0.37 -16.41
C PRO A 180 1.14 0.96 -15.96
N LEU A 181 0.37 2.05 -15.95
CA LEU A 181 0.80 3.35 -15.45
C LEU A 181 1.25 3.29 -13.97
N PHE A 182 0.76 2.31 -13.21
CA PHE A 182 1.01 2.16 -11.78
C PHE A 182 1.92 0.96 -11.44
N ASP A 183 2.40 0.21 -12.42
CA ASP A 183 3.28 -0.95 -12.16
C ASP A 183 4.66 -0.58 -11.60
N GLY A 184 5.07 0.66 -11.75
CA GLY A 184 6.33 1.21 -11.24
C GLY A 184 6.18 2.15 -10.03
N PHE A 185 5.02 2.14 -9.38
CA PHE A 185 4.74 2.95 -8.18
C PHE A 185 5.27 2.32 -6.91
#